data_41defac0e7861a099fdff6427e443cc3
#
_entry.id   41defac0e7861a099fdff6427e443cc3
#
_cell.length_a   1.000
_cell.length_b   1.000
_cell.length_c   1.000
_cell.angle_alpha   90.00
_cell.angle_beta   90.00
_cell.angle_gamma   90.00
#
_symmetry.space_group_name_H-M   'P 1'
#
loop_
_entity.id
_entity.type
_entity.pdbx_description
1 polymer ?
#
loop_
_entity_poly.entity_id
_entity_poly.type
_entity_poly.pdbx_seq_one_letter_code
_entity_poly.pdbx_strand_id
1 'polypeptide(L)'
;YRALYPTPDMIAHISQDFFQERGCAPWFPNAVIHDEDLAAQMRVLFDVLEQPSNALFKETLYVATVAKLISRHGQKPQAINTLPDAAHKALLLKDHIAAHPEQEHKLSDLAALVDLSPWHCLRQFKKFVGMPPHAWLIQVRLQRARQYLKQGMPIPQVAFDCGFSDQSHLNRHFKRALGVTPAQYIVSL
;
A
#
# COMPACT_ATOMS: atom_id res chain seq x y z
N TYR A 1 13.82 1.84 -7.17
CA TYR A 1 12.56 2.07 -6.47
C TYR A 1 12.67 1.46 -5.06
N ARG A 2 12.57 2.29 -4.02
CA ARG A 2 12.57 1.87 -2.62
C ARG A 2 11.20 2.19 -2.04
N ALA A 3 10.66 1.32 -1.18
CA ALA A 3 9.33 1.50 -0.59
C ALA A 3 9.33 1.11 0.89
N LEU A 4 8.65 1.92 1.71
CA LEU A 4 8.31 1.61 3.09
C LEU A 4 6.86 1.15 3.15
N TYR A 5 6.62 0.13 3.97
CA TYR A 5 5.28 -0.41 4.22
C TYR A 5 5.01 -0.36 5.73
N PRO A 6 4.75 0.82 6.29
CA PRO A 6 4.36 0.92 7.71
C PRO A 6 3.05 0.18 7.94
N THR A 7 2.94 -0.49 9.09
CA THR A 7 1.66 -1.09 9.47
C THR A 7 0.65 0.01 9.86
N PRO A 8 -0.66 -0.24 9.69
CA PRO A 8 -1.69 0.71 10.15
C PRO A 8 -1.53 1.10 11.61
N ASP A 9 -1.18 0.14 12.49
CA ASP A 9 -1.00 0.38 13.92
C ASP A 9 0.19 1.30 14.22
N MET A 10 1.30 1.16 13.49
CA MET A 10 2.46 2.05 13.63
C MET A 10 2.11 3.49 13.21
N ILE A 11 1.40 3.64 12.10
CA ILE A 11 0.94 4.95 11.63
C ILE A 11 -0.04 5.56 12.64
N ALA A 12 -1.01 4.79 13.13
CA ALA A 12 -1.99 5.25 14.11
C ALA A 12 -1.31 5.67 15.42
N HIS A 13 -0.31 4.92 15.87
CA HIS A 13 0.45 5.27 17.09
C HIS A 13 1.20 6.59 16.95
N ILE A 14 1.93 6.80 15.86
CA ILE A 14 2.67 8.04 15.60
C ILE A 14 1.70 9.21 15.38
N SER A 15 0.55 8.99 14.76
CA SER A 15 -0.42 10.06 14.47
C SER A 15 -1.18 10.57 15.70
N GLN A 16 -1.23 9.81 16.80
CA GLN A 16 -1.88 10.25 18.05
C GLN A 16 -1.34 11.56 18.58
N ASP A 17 -0.02 11.77 18.45
CA ASP A 17 0.65 12.99 18.92
C ASP A 17 0.25 14.22 18.11
N PHE A 18 -0.21 14.04 16.87
CA PHE A 18 -0.60 15.14 15.98
C PHE A 18 -2.10 15.45 16.00
N PHE A 19 -2.93 14.42 16.14
CA PHE A 19 -4.38 14.58 15.98
C PHE A 19 -5.17 14.43 17.27
N GLN A 20 -4.51 14.10 18.40
CA GLN A 20 -5.11 13.92 19.72
C GLN A 20 -6.27 12.91 19.78
N GLU A 21 -6.35 12.00 18.79
CA GLU A 21 -7.36 10.95 18.70
C GLU A 21 -6.69 9.59 18.60
N ARG A 22 -7.11 8.66 19.47
CA ARG A 22 -6.55 7.30 19.49
C ARG A 22 -7.07 6.50 18.29
N GLY A 23 -6.16 5.79 17.61
CA GLY A 23 -6.51 4.82 16.58
C GLY A 23 -6.87 5.42 15.21
N CYS A 24 -6.69 6.72 15.02
CA CYS A 24 -7.02 7.39 13.77
C CYS A 24 -5.80 7.47 12.85
N ALA A 25 -5.83 6.77 11.71
CA ALA A 25 -4.80 6.89 10.69
C ALA A 25 -4.93 8.22 9.93
N PRO A 26 -3.82 8.93 9.64
CA PRO A 26 -3.88 10.18 8.90
C PRO A 26 -4.38 9.97 7.47
N TRP A 27 -5.10 10.93 6.97
CA TRP A 27 -5.46 11.02 5.56
C TRP A 27 -4.39 11.82 4.80
N PHE A 28 -3.97 11.31 3.64
CA PHE A 28 -3.06 12.00 2.73
C PHE A 28 -3.83 12.40 1.46
N PRO A 29 -4.15 13.69 1.26
CA PRO A 29 -4.97 14.13 0.12
C PRO A 29 -4.27 13.96 -1.23
N ASN A 30 -2.93 13.98 -1.23
CA ASN A 30 -2.12 13.87 -2.44
C ASN A 30 -1.46 12.50 -2.53
N ALA A 31 -1.70 11.78 -3.62
CA ALA A 31 -1.06 10.48 -3.89
C ALA A 31 0.44 10.61 -4.20
N VAL A 32 0.88 11.79 -4.66
CA VAL A 32 2.29 12.12 -4.90
C VAL A 32 2.59 13.43 -4.20
N ILE A 33 3.65 13.42 -3.40
CA ILE A 33 4.11 14.55 -2.59
C ILE A 33 5.48 14.97 -3.13
N HIS A 34 5.61 16.26 -3.47
CA HIS A 34 6.87 16.89 -3.81
C HIS A 34 7.40 17.65 -2.59
N ASP A 35 8.28 16.99 -1.82
CA ASP A 35 8.93 17.56 -0.63
C ASP A 35 10.39 17.08 -0.63
N GLU A 36 11.28 17.95 -1.06
CA GLU A 36 12.71 17.63 -1.23
C GLU A 36 13.37 17.27 0.10
N ASP A 37 13.02 17.95 1.17
CA ASP A 37 13.52 17.67 2.53
C ASP A 37 13.09 16.30 3.03
N LEU A 38 11.81 15.96 2.83
CA LEU A 38 11.28 14.66 3.21
C LEU A 38 11.90 13.56 2.34
N ALA A 39 12.04 13.80 1.05
CA ALA A 39 12.69 12.86 0.14
C ALA A 39 14.17 12.63 0.49
N ALA A 40 14.89 13.68 0.90
CA ALA A 40 16.26 13.56 1.39
C ALA A 40 16.32 12.70 2.67
N GLN A 41 15.45 12.97 3.64
CA GLN A 41 15.38 12.20 4.87
C GLN A 41 14.99 10.73 4.62
N MET A 42 14.07 10.46 3.70
CA MET A 42 13.72 9.10 3.30
C MET A 42 14.90 8.37 2.65
N ARG A 43 15.71 9.03 1.83
CA ARG A 43 16.95 8.42 1.29
C ARG A 43 17.89 7.98 2.40
N VAL A 44 18.13 8.87 3.38
CA VAL A 44 18.97 8.55 4.56
C VAL A 44 18.38 7.37 5.34
N LEU A 45 17.07 7.37 5.56
CA LEU A 45 16.39 6.26 6.25
C LEU A 45 16.61 4.93 5.51
N PHE A 46 16.41 4.88 4.20
CA PHE A 46 16.63 3.67 3.41
C PHE A 46 18.08 3.19 3.51
N ASP A 47 19.06 4.10 3.41
CA ASP A 47 20.46 3.74 3.51
C ASP A 47 20.82 3.18 4.90
N VAL A 48 20.25 3.75 5.96
CA VAL A 48 20.44 3.26 7.34
C VAL A 48 19.76 1.90 7.58
N LEU A 49 18.57 1.68 6.98
CA LEU A 49 17.87 0.40 7.12
C LEU A 49 18.62 -0.77 6.45
N GLU A 50 19.34 -0.50 5.35
CA GLU A 50 20.11 -1.50 4.61
C GLU A 50 21.47 -1.83 5.29
N GLN A 51 21.97 -0.98 6.16
CA GLN A 51 23.25 -1.17 6.82
C GLN A 51 23.11 -1.84 8.20
N PRO A 52 24.12 -2.59 8.66
CA PRO A 52 24.19 -3.05 10.03
C PRO A 52 24.40 -1.85 10.95
N SER A 53 23.37 -1.38 11.60
CA SER A 53 23.38 -0.25 12.51
C SER A 53 22.54 -0.53 13.76
N ASN A 54 22.71 0.30 14.81
CA ASN A 54 21.99 0.18 16.06
C ASN A 54 20.47 0.22 15.82
N ALA A 55 19.75 -0.74 16.38
CA ALA A 55 18.29 -0.86 16.25
C ALA A 55 17.55 0.42 16.70
N LEU A 56 17.98 1.01 17.83
CA LEU A 56 17.41 2.25 18.35
C LEU A 56 17.57 3.43 17.38
N PHE A 57 18.71 3.51 16.68
CA PHE A 57 18.93 4.56 15.67
C PHE A 57 18.00 4.38 14.46
N LYS A 58 17.85 3.15 13.98
CA LYS A 58 16.92 2.81 12.88
C LYS A 58 15.48 3.19 13.24
N GLU A 59 15.06 2.80 14.43
CA GLU A 59 13.71 3.06 14.93
C GLU A 59 13.47 4.56 15.11
N THR A 60 14.41 5.27 15.72
CA THR A 60 14.31 6.73 15.90
C THR A 60 14.19 7.46 14.57
N LEU A 61 15.05 7.11 13.59
CA LEU A 61 15.02 7.74 12.27
C LEU A 61 13.73 7.41 11.52
N TYR A 62 13.24 6.17 11.66
CA TYR A 62 11.97 5.74 11.07
C TYR A 62 10.80 6.56 11.64
N VAL A 63 10.68 6.61 12.97
CA VAL A 63 9.61 7.36 13.66
C VAL A 63 9.68 8.85 13.29
N ALA A 64 10.87 9.45 13.31
CA ALA A 64 11.06 10.86 12.93
C ALA A 64 10.67 11.14 11.47
N THR A 65 10.95 10.21 10.56
CA THR A 65 10.60 10.38 9.15
C THR A 65 9.10 10.26 8.92
N VAL A 66 8.45 9.28 9.56
CA VAL A 66 6.99 9.11 9.48
C VAL A 66 6.28 10.27 10.17
N ALA A 67 6.76 10.73 11.33
CA ALA A 67 6.23 11.90 12.02
C ALA A 67 6.31 13.16 11.15
N LYS A 68 7.44 13.39 10.46
CA LYS A 68 7.60 14.50 9.52
C LYS A 68 6.63 14.42 8.35
N LEU A 69 6.43 13.23 7.78
CA LEU A 69 5.43 13.00 6.73
C LEU A 69 4.03 13.35 7.22
N ILE A 70 3.63 12.85 8.40
CA ILE A 70 2.31 13.11 8.99
C ILE A 70 2.13 14.60 9.30
N SER A 71 3.11 15.24 9.94
CA SER A 71 3.01 16.64 10.35
C SER A 71 2.90 17.62 9.19
N ARG A 72 3.53 17.32 8.06
CA ARG A 72 3.56 18.22 6.89
C ARG A 72 2.43 17.95 5.91
N HIS A 73 2.05 16.69 5.74
CA HIS A 73 1.18 16.24 4.63
C HIS A 73 -0.02 15.44 5.09
N GLY A 74 -0.03 14.99 6.38
CA GLY A 74 -1.16 14.30 6.99
C GLY A 74 -2.25 15.28 7.37
N GLN A 75 -3.48 14.87 7.14
CA GLN A 75 -4.67 15.58 7.60
C GLN A 75 -5.47 14.68 8.52
N LYS A 76 -6.21 15.31 9.44
CA LYS A 76 -7.19 14.56 10.24
C LYS A 76 -8.17 13.88 9.30
N PRO A 77 -8.47 12.58 9.48
CA PRO A 77 -9.49 11.92 8.70
C PRO A 77 -10.79 12.69 8.82
N GLN A 78 -11.35 13.11 7.70
CA GLN A 78 -12.70 13.65 7.70
C GLN A 78 -13.65 12.52 8.06
N ALA A 79 -14.62 12.80 8.93
CA ALA A 79 -15.65 11.83 9.26
C ALA A 79 -16.26 11.28 7.97
N ILE A 80 -16.49 9.97 7.91
CA ILE A 80 -16.97 9.26 6.72
C ILE A 80 -18.25 9.92 6.14
N ASN A 81 -19.02 10.58 6.98
CA ASN A 81 -20.25 11.30 6.60
C ASN A 81 -20.02 12.55 5.72
N THR A 82 -18.76 12.97 5.49
CA THR A 82 -18.42 14.17 4.69
C THR A 82 -17.67 13.83 3.39
N LEU A 83 -17.38 12.54 3.14
CA LEU A 83 -16.76 12.14 1.88
C LEU A 83 -17.76 12.33 0.73
N PRO A 84 -17.36 12.90 -0.41
CA PRO A 84 -18.17 12.87 -1.61
C PRO A 84 -18.59 11.44 -1.92
N ASP A 85 -19.82 11.23 -2.38
CA ASP A 85 -20.35 9.89 -2.76
C ASP A 85 -19.36 9.12 -3.65
N ALA A 86 -18.72 9.81 -4.57
CA ALA A 86 -17.71 9.24 -5.44
C ALA A 86 -16.45 8.73 -4.70
N ALA A 87 -16.05 9.36 -3.60
CA ALA A 87 -14.92 8.90 -2.78
C ALA A 87 -15.32 7.67 -1.98
N HIS A 88 -16.52 7.66 -1.38
CA HIS A 88 -17.06 6.51 -0.69
C HIS A 88 -17.15 5.28 -1.60
N LYS A 89 -17.70 5.44 -2.80
CA LYS A 89 -17.75 4.39 -3.84
C LYS A 89 -16.37 3.84 -4.18
N ALA A 90 -15.38 4.72 -4.37
CA ALA A 90 -14.01 4.29 -4.67
C ALA A 90 -13.36 3.50 -3.53
N LEU A 91 -13.62 3.88 -2.26
CA LEU A 91 -13.13 3.15 -1.09
C LEU A 91 -13.82 1.79 -0.93
N LEU A 92 -15.13 1.71 -1.14
CA LEU A 92 -15.86 0.43 -1.16
C LEU A 92 -15.25 -0.55 -2.18
N LEU A 93 -14.96 -0.08 -3.39
CA LEU A 93 -14.34 -0.92 -4.42
C LEU A 93 -12.90 -1.34 -4.03
N LYS A 94 -12.15 -0.43 -3.42
CA LYS A 94 -10.80 -0.72 -2.92
C LYS A 94 -10.84 -1.86 -1.89
N ASP A 95 -11.77 -1.79 -0.94
CA ASP A 95 -11.93 -2.81 0.10
C ASP A 95 -12.47 -4.12 -0.47
N HIS A 96 -13.41 -4.06 -1.42
CA HIS A 96 -13.91 -5.23 -2.13
C HIS A 96 -12.80 -6.00 -2.87
N ILE A 97 -11.93 -5.30 -3.60
CA ILE A 97 -10.77 -5.90 -4.28
C ILE A 97 -9.79 -6.50 -3.26
N ALA A 98 -9.58 -5.81 -2.13
CA ALA A 98 -8.66 -6.28 -1.09
C ALA A 98 -9.19 -7.50 -0.33
N ALA A 99 -10.51 -7.66 -0.22
CA ALA A 99 -11.14 -8.82 0.42
C ALA A 99 -11.01 -10.09 -0.43
N HIS A 100 -11.00 -9.97 -1.76
CA HIS A 100 -11.00 -11.10 -2.70
C HIS A 100 -9.89 -10.99 -3.76
N PRO A 101 -8.62 -10.89 -3.37
CA PRO A 101 -7.53 -10.64 -4.31
C PRO A 101 -7.23 -11.84 -5.24
N GLU A 102 -7.60 -13.06 -4.84
CA GLU A 102 -7.45 -14.27 -5.66
C GLU A 102 -8.43 -14.32 -6.84
N GLN A 103 -9.55 -13.62 -6.77
CA GLN A 103 -10.57 -13.63 -7.81
C GLN A 103 -10.19 -12.77 -9.01
N GLU A 104 -10.77 -13.10 -10.14
CA GLU A 104 -10.73 -12.23 -11.32
C GLU A 104 -11.80 -11.14 -11.17
N HIS A 105 -11.37 -9.88 -11.23
CA HIS A 105 -12.27 -8.72 -11.20
C HIS A 105 -12.36 -8.09 -12.59
N LYS A 106 -13.58 -8.02 -13.13
CA LYS A 106 -13.85 -7.25 -14.35
C LYS A 106 -14.26 -5.84 -13.99
N LEU A 107 -13.81 -4.87 -14.78
CA LEU A 107 -14.15 -3.46 -14.53
C LEU A 107 -15.66 -3.21 -14.61
N SER A 108 -16.38 -3.95 -15.47
CA SER A 108 -17.85 -3.91 -15.57
C SER A 108 -18.53 -4.28 -14.27
N ASP A 109 -18.03 -5.34 -13.63
CA ASP A 109 -18.62 -5.90 -12.42
C ASP A 109 -18.36 -4.97 -11.23
N LEU A 110 -17.13 -4.44 -11.13
CA LEU A 110 -16.78 -3.42 -10.13
C LEU A 110 -17.63 -2.15 -10.30
N ALA A 111 -17.85 -1.72 -11.53
CA ALA A 111 -18.68 -0.55 -11.82
C ALA A 111 -20.14 -0.77 -11.44
N ALA A 112 -20.68 -1.96 -11.69
CA ALA A 112 -22.04 -2.34 -11.31
C ALA A 112 -22.25 -2.33 -9.78
N LEU A 113 -21.25 -2.76 -8.98
CA LEU A 113 -21.32 -2.75 -7.52
C LEU A 113 -21.60 -1.36 -6.91
N VAL A 114 -21.20 -0.30 -7.63
CA VAL A 114 -21.33 1.08 -7.14
C VAL A 114 -22.22 1.95 -8.04
N ASP A 115 -22.97 1.32 -8.94
CA ASP A 115 -23.87 1.98 -9.89
C ASP A 115 -23.17 3.11 -10.69
N LEU A 116 -22.07 2.75 -11.34
CA LEU A 116 -21.30 3.63 -12.22
C LEU A 116 -21.08 2.97 -13.59
N SER A 117 -20.86 3.78 -14.61
CA SER A 117 -20.28 3.25 -15.85
C SER A 117 -18.82 2.83 -15.65
N PRO A 118 -18.29 1.86 -16.42
CA PRO A 118 -16.89 1.43 -16.30
C PRO A 118 -15.88 2.58 -16.39
N TRP A 119 -16.13 3.55 -17.26
CA TRP A 119 -15.29 4.74 -17.39
C TRP A 119 -15.30 5.63 -16.13
N HIS A 120 -16.47 5.90 -15.58
CA HIS A 120 -16.61 6.68 -14.36
C HIS A 120 -15.99 5.95 -13.16
N CYS A 121 -16.22 4.64 -13.04
CA CYS A 121 -15.59 3.79 -12.03
C CYS A 121 -14.07 3.89 -12.07
N LEU A 122 -13.46 3.68 -13.24
CA LEU A 122 -12.00 3.78 -13.42
C LEU A 122 -11.47 5.16 -13.02
N ARG A 123 -12.13 6.22 -13.47
CA ARG A 123 -11.72 7.60 -13.21
C ARG A 123 -11.83 7.96 -11.73
N GLN A 124 -12.93 7.60 -11.07
CA GLN A 124 -13.13 7.86 -9.65
C GLN A 124 -12.18 7.04 -8.78
N PHE A 125 -12.02 5.76 -9.09
CA PHE A 125 -11.06 4.92 -8.38
C PHE A 125 -9.64 5.49 -8.46
N LYS A 126 -9.17 5.83 -9.67
CA LYS A 126 -7.84 6.44 -9.85
C LYS A 126 -7.71 7.77 -9.12
N LYS A 127 -8.76 8.59 -9.10
CA LYS A 127 -8.76 9.90 -8.42
C LYS A 127 -8.61 9.75 -6.90
N PHE A 128 -9.32 8.83 -6.28
CA PHE A 128 -9.39 8.72 -4.82
C PHE A 128 -8.44 7.66 -4.22
N VAL A 129 -8.08 6.62 -4.99
CA VAL A 129 -7.11 5.59 -4.56
C VAL A 129 -5.69 5.90 -5.06
N GLY A 130 -5.55 6.80 -6.02
CA GLY A 130 -4.25 7.20 -6.58
C GLY A 130 -3.74 6.31 -7.72
N MET A 131 -4.36 5.14 -7.94
CA MET A 131 -3.98 4.20 -9.00
C MET A 131 -5.21 3.48 -9.56
N PRO A 132 -5.15 2.89 -10.78
CA PRO A 132 -6.28 2.15 -11.34
C PRO A 132 -6.54 0.83 -10.59
N PRO A 133 -7.79 0.27 -10.66
CA PRO A 133 -8.19 -0.95 -9.95
C PRO A 133 -7.24 -2.13 -10.16
N HIS A 134 -6.81 -2.38 -11.39
CA HIS A 134 -5.88 -3.47 -11.69
C HIS A 134 -4.53 -3.29 -10.98
N ALA A 135 -3.99 -2.08 -10.93
CA ALA A 135 -2.72 -1.82 -10.24
C ALA A 135 -2.87 -2.04 -8.73
N TRP A 136 -4.00 -1.63 -8.15
CA TRP A 136 -4.35 -1.91 -6.77
C TRP A 136 -4.46 -3.42 -6.49
N LEU A 137 -5.15 -4.18 -7.35
CA LEU A 137 -5.24 -5.63 -7.24
C LEU A 137 -3.86 -6.29 -7.22
N ILE A 138 -2.95 -5.89 -8.13
CA ILE A 138 -1.58 -6.41 -8.15
C ILE A 138 -0.83 -6.09 -6.85
N GLN A 139 -0.99 -4.89 -6.30
CA GLN A 139 -0.38 -4.52 -5.02
C GLN A 139 -0.86 -5.43 -3.88
N VAL A 140 -2.17 -5.66 -3.77
CA VAL A 140 -2.75 -6.54 -2.74
C VAL A 140 -2.26 -7.99 -2.91
N ARG A 141 -2.25 -8.51 -4.13
CA ARG A 141 -1.73 -9.85 -4.44
C ARG A 141 -0.25 -10.00 -4.06
N LEU A 142 0.57 -9.00 -4.35
CA LEU A 142 1.99 -9.01 -3.98
C LEU A 142 2.20 -8.94 -2.47
N GLN A 143 1.38 -8.17 -1.77
CA GLN A 143 1.42 -8.12 -0.30
C GLN A 143 1.10 -9.49 0.30
N ARG A 144 0.05 -10.16 -0.17
CA ARG A 144 -0.34 -11.51 0.24
C ARG A 144 0.74 -12.54 -0.11
N ALA A 145 1.31 -12.46 -1.33
CA ALA A 145 2.41 -13.31 -1.76
C ALA A 145 3.62 -13.21 -0.84
N ARG A 146 4.01 -12.01 -0.42
CA ARG A 146 5.10 -11.83 0.56
C ARG A 146 4.83 -12.52 1.89
N GLN A 147 3.59 -12.48 2.38
CA GLN A 147 3.21 -13.16 3.62
C GLN A 147 3.34 -14.68 3.48
N TYR A 148 2.83 -15.25 2.39
CA TYR A 148 2.92 -16.68 2.12
C TYR A 148 4.37 -17.17 1.92
N LEU A 149 5.19 -16.40 1.21
CA LEU A 149 6.61 -16.69 1.06
C LEU A 149 7.36 -16.71 2.40
N LYS A 150 7.04 -15.77 3.29
CA LYS A 150 7.60 -15.76 4.67
C LYS A 150 7.18 -16.99 5.50
N GLN A 151 6.01 -17.56 5.20
CA GLN A 151 5.53 -18.79 5.82
C GLN A 151 6.14 -20.06 5.20
N GLY A 152 7.01 -19.93 4.21
CA GLY A 152 7.68 -21.04 3.56
C GLY A 152 6.85 -21.74 2.48
N MET A 153 5.74 -21.14 2.01
CA MET A 153 4.93 -21.74 0.96
C MET A 153 5.70 -21.80 -0.37
N PRO A 154 5.54 -22.90 -1.16
CA PRO A 154 6.16 -23.02 -2.46
C PRO A 154 5.70 -21.94 -3.43
N ILE A 155 6.64 -21.37 -4.21
CA ILE A 155 6.35 -20.25 -5.13
C ILE A 155 5.21 -20.54 -6.12
N PRO A 156 5.10 -21.76 -6.74
CA PRO A 156 3.96 -22.08 -7.61
C PRO A 156 2.61 -21.99 -6.87
N GLN A 157 2.55 -22.50 -5.63
CA GLN A 157 1.35 -22.46 -4.81
C GLN A 157 1.00 -21.02 -4.45
N VAL A 158 1.99 -20.22 -4.05
CA VAL A 158 1.80 -18.79 -3.77
C VAL A 158 1.24 -18.05 -4.98
N ALA A 159 1.72 -18.36 -6.19
CA ALA A 159 1.20 -17.74 -7.41
C ALA A 159 -0.30 -18.05 -7.59
N PHE A 160 -0.68 -19.30 -7.42
CA PHE A 160 -2.07 -19.74 -7.54
C PHE A 160 -2.96 -19.11 -6.46
N ASP A 161 -2.58 -19.22 -5.17
CA ASP A 161 -3.39 -18.75 -4.04
C ASP A 161 -3.54 -17.23 -3.98
N CYS A 162 -2.61 -16.51 -4.62
CA CYS A 162 -2.71 -15.05 -4.77
C CYS A 162 -3.43 -14.61 -6.05
N GLY A 163 -3.89 -15.53 -6.90
CA GLY A 163 -4.64 -15.21 -8.12
C GLY A 163 -3.79 -14.77 -9.31
N PHE A 164 -2.49 -15.11 -9.33
CA PHE A 164 -1.68 -14.97 -10.54
C PHE A 164 -1.94 -16.14 -11.49
N SER A 165 -1.90 -15.88 -12.80
CA SER A 165 -2.12 -16.94 -13.81
C SER A 165 -1.09 -18.07 -13.72
N ASP A 166 0.13 -17.74 -13.35
CA ASP A 166 1.25 -18.66 -13.23
C ASP A 166 2.41 -18.06 -12.41
N GLN A 167 3.43 -18.89 -12.14
CA GLN A 167 4.63 -18.45 -11.44
C GLN A 167 5.40 -17.35 -12.18
N SER A 168 5.41 -17.36 -13.52
CA SER A 168 6.12 -16.38 -14.33
C SER A 168 5.46 -15.00 -14.22
N HIS A 169 4.13 -14.99 -14.15
CA HIS A 169 3.34 -13.79 -13.93
C HIS A 169 3.64 -13.20 -12.54
N LEU A 170 3.63 -14.02 -11.49
CA LEU A 170 4.06 -13.58 -10.14
C LEU A 170 5.49 -13.03 -10.18
N ASN A 171 6.45 -13.76 -10.74
CA ASN A 171 7.85 -13.36 -10.79
C ASN A 171 8.04 -11.98 -11.44
N ARG A 172 7.35 -11.72 -12.56
CA ARG A 172 7.41 -10.46 -13.29
C ARG A 172 6.92 -9.29 -12.46
N HIS A 173 5.75 -9.42 -11.83
CA HIS A 173 5.18 -8.39 -10.99
C HIS A 173 5.97 -8.19 -9.69
N PHE A 174 6.42 -9.27 -9.09
CA PHE A 174 7.21 -9.24 -7.85
C PHE A 174 8.56 -8.54 -8.09
N LYS A 175 9.28 -8.90 -9.15
CA LYS A 175 10.55 -8.26 -9.53
C LYS A 175 10.36 -6.79 -9.88
N ARG A 176 9.28 -6.46 -10.60
CA ARG A 176 8.97 -5.06 -10.95
C ARG A 176 8.68 -4.20 -9.72
N ALA A 177 8.00 -4.75 -8.72
CA ALA A 177 7.58 -4.01 -7.53
C ALA A 177 8.68 -3.95 -6.45
N LEU A 178 9.47 -5.01 -6.29
CA LEU A 178 10.42 -5.18 -5.18
C LEU A 178 11.89 -5.23 -5.63
N GLY A 179 12.15 -5.22 -6.93
CA GLY A 179 13.52 -5.28 -7.48
C GLY A 179 14.13 -6.68 -7.51
N VAL A 180 13.56 -7.65 -6.78
CA VAL A 180 14.05 -9.03 -6.63
C VAL A 180 12.97 -10.04 -7.02
N THR A 181 13.37 -11.26 -7.38
CA THR A 181 12.43 -12.36 -7.63
C THR A 181 11.93 -12.95 -6.29
N PRO A 182 10.79 -13.69 -6.29
CA PRO A 182 10.33 -14.42 -5.11
C PRO A 182 11.39 -15.37 -4.53
N ALA A 183 12.16 -16.05 -5.37
CA ALA A 183 13.24 -16.94 -4.93
C ALA A 183 14.36 -16.18 -4.22
N GLN A 184 14.80 -15.05 -4.78
CA GLN A 184 15.79 -14.19 -4.14
C GLN A 184 15.26 -13.56 -2.84
N TYR A 185 13.98 -13.23 -2.79
CA TYR A 185 13.33 -12.70 -1.59
C TYR A 185 13.34 -13.71 -0.45
N ILE A 186 13.04 -15.00 -0.72
CA ILE A 186 13.09 -16.08 0.30
C ILE A 186 14.51 -16.22 0.87
N VAL A 187 15.53 -16.16 0.02
CA VAL A 187 16.94 -16.28 0.47
C VAL A 187 17.37 -15.09 1.35
N SER A 188 16.70 -13.96 1.23
CA SER A 188 17.00 -12.73 2.00
C SER A 188 16.24 -12.60 3.32
N LEU A 189 15.35 -13.57 3.64
CA LEU A 189 14.59 -13.62 4.90
C LEU A 189 15.43 -14.20 6.04
#